data_9a28b7b3120fdf0de28f5a4984d51fdb
#
_entry.id   9a28b7b3120fdf0de28f5a4984d51fdb
#
_cell.length_a   1.000
_cell.length_b   1.000
_cell.length_c   1.000
_cell.angle_alpha   90.00
_cell.angle_beta   90.00
_cell.angle_gamma   90.00
#
_symmetry.space_group_name_H-M   'P 1'
#
loop_
_entity.id
_entity.type
_entity.pdbx_description
1 polymer ?
#
loop_
_entity_poly.entity_id
_entity_poly.type
_entity_poly.pdbx_seq_one_letter_code
_entity_poly.pdbx_strand_id
1 'polypeptide(L)'
;DRLWVADITYVPTWTGFLYLAVVLDVWSRRIVGWAMATHLRTELVLSALEMALAQRRPREVIHHSDKGSQYTAIGFGLRCKDAGVRPSTGTAGDCYDNAMCESFFATLECELIDRHSFPNQAEARTAIFQFIEGWYNPHRRHSSLNYLSPVDFERCHAVVPPAVSLAA
;
A
#
# COMPACT_ATOMS: atom_id res chain seq x y z
N ASP A 1 -3.35 -3.16 -11.37
CA ASP A 1 -4.08 -3.97 -10.38
C ASP A 1 -4.09 -5.48 -10.74
N ARG A 2 -2.92 -6.07 -10.95
CA ARG A 2 -2.78 -7.53 -11.14
C ARG A 2 -2.02 -8.18 -9.99
N LEU A 3 -1.09 -7.46 -9.40
CA LEU A 3 -0.28 -7.88 -8.27
C LEU A 3 -0.15 -6.71 -7.30
N TRP A 4 -0.56 -6.93 -6.08
CA TRP A 4 -0.34 -6.08 -4.94
C TRP A 4 0.67 -6.73 -4.01
N VAL A 5 1.57 -5.95 -3.46
CA VAL A 5 2.44 -6.38 -2.36
C VAL A 5 2.04 -5.62 -1.10
N ALA A 6 2.09 -6.27 0.02
CA ALA A 6 1.68 -5.70 1.30
C ALA A 6 2.64 -6.05 2.41
N ASP A 7 2.81 -5.11 3.31
CA ASP A 7 3.67 -5.28 4.48
C ASP A 7 3.29 -4.30 5.59
N ILE A 8 3.90 -4.49 6.77
CA ILE A 8 3.67 -3.69 7.97
C ILE A 8 4.99 -3.12 8.46
N THR A 9 5.00 -1.83 8.78
CA THR A 9 6.09 -1.20 9.51
C THR A 9 5.57 -0.53 10.78
N TYR A 10 6.47 -0.04 11.63
CA TYR A 10 6.12 0.73 12.81
C TYR A 10 6.79 2.10 12.77
N VAL A 11 6.10 3.08 13.32
CA VAL A 11 6.56 4.46 13.45
C VAL A 11 6.68 4.79 14.93
N PRO A 12 7.86 5.13 15.43
CA PRO A 12 8.05 5.48 16.83
C PRO A 12 7.43 6.86 17.12
N THR A 13 6.72 6.96 18.25
CA THR A 13 6.26 8.22 18.82
C THR A 13 6.61 8.25 20.31
N TRP A 14 6.56 9.43 20.92
CA TRP A 14 6.84 9.53 22.36
C TRP A 14 5.80 8.81 23.23
N THR A 15 4.61 8.56 22.69
CA THR A 15 3.52 7.84 23.37
C THR A 15 3.39 6.37 22.97
N GLY A 16 4.39 5.81 22.27
CA GLY A 16 4.42 4.43 21.83
C GLY A 16 4.44 4.27 20.31
N PHE A 17 4.39 3.04 19.84
CA PHE A 17 4.44 2.74 18.41
C PHE A 17 3.09 2.96 17.72
N LEU A 18 3.15 3.48 16.50
CA LEU A 18 2.06 3.45 15.54
C LEU A 18 2.43 2.45 14.44
N TYR A 19 1.59 1.46 14.19
CA TYR A 19 1.80 0.48 13.13
C TYR A 19 1.11 0.95 11.85
N LEU A 20 1.81 0.83 10.74
CA LEU A 20 1.33 1.17 9.41
C LEU A 20 1.35 -0.08 8.54
N ALA A 21 0.18 -0.52 8.08
CA ALA A 21 0.06 -1.51 7.01
C ALA A 21 -0.15 -0.80 5.68
N VAL A 22 0.50 -1.29 4.62
CA VAL A 22 0.37 -0.75 3.27
C VAL A 22 0.04 -1.85 2.27
N VAL A 23 -0.66 -1.47 1.21
CA VAL A 23 -0.88 -2.27 0.00
C VAL A 23 -0.39 -1.45 -1.18
N LEU A 24 0.60 -1.95 -1.90
CA LEU A 24 1.27 -1.28 -3.02
C LEU A 24 0.96 -2.03 -4.32
N ASP A 25 0.51 -1.32 -5.33
CA ASP A 25 0.37 -1.86 -6.69
C ASP A 25 1.73 -1.95 -7.38
N VAL A 26 2.13 -3.16 -7.74
CA VAL A 26 3.46 -3.45 -8.30
C VAL A 26 3.68 -2.73 -9.64
N TRP A 27 2.64 -2.58 -10.44
CA TRP A 27 2.74 -1.97 -11.76
C TRP A 27 2.98 -0.46 -11.70
N SER A 28 2.25 0.25 -10.86
CA SER A 28 2.33 1.71 -10.74
C SER A 28 3.16 2.20 -9.56
N ARG A 29 3.57 1.32 -8.65
CA ARG A 29 4.18 1.65 -7.35
C ARG A 29 3.31 2.52 -6.45
N ARG A 30 2.04 2.66 -6.76
CA ARG A 30 1.09 3.45 -5.98
C ARG A 30 0.71 2.70 -4.70
N ILE A 31 0.69 3.41 -3.60
CA ILE A 31 0.04 2.92 -2.39
C ILE A 31 -1.46 3.04 -2.61
N VAL A 32 -2.11 1.88 -2.76
CA VAL A 32 -3.55 1.77 -3.08
C VAL A 32 -4.40 1.49 -1.86
N GLY A 33 -3.78 1.08 -0.77
CA GLY A 33 -4.43 0.90 0.52
C GLY A 33 -3.43 1.05 1.66
N TRP A 34 -3.88 1.62 2.75
CA TRP A 34 -3.09 1.75 3.96
C TRP A 34 -4.00 1.90 5.19
N ALA A 35 -3.48 1.49 6.32
CA ALA A 35 -4.16 1.66 7.61
C ALA A 35 -3.15 1.82 8.72
N MET A 36 -3.56 2.47 9.80
CA MET A 36 -2.72 2.69 10.97
C MET A 36 -3.44 2.30 12.25
N ALA A 37 -2.75 1.61 13.15
CA ALA A 37 -3.27 1.21 14.44
C ALA A 37 -2.19 1.27 15.53
N THR A 38 -2.61 1.20 16.78
CA THR A 38 -1.73 1.11 17.94
C THR A 38 -1.42 -0.35 18.32
N HIS A 39 -1.83 -1.30 17.48
CA HIS A 39 -1.68 -2.74 17.69
C HIS A 39 -1.46 -3.48 16.37
N LEU A 40 -0.82 -4.64 16.43
CA LEU A 40 -0.54 -5.54 15.31
C LEU A 40 -1.58 -6.67 15.19
N ARG A 41 -2.86 -6.33 15.14
CA ARG A 41 -3.93 -7.31 14.94
C ARG A 41 -4.29 -7.42 13.47
N THR A 42 -5.02 -8.50 13.12
CA THR A 42 -5.49 -8.75 11.74
C THR A 42 -6.36 -7.62 11.19
N GLU A 43 -7.09 -6.89 12.04
CA GLU A 43 -7.90 -5.76 11.64
C GLU A 43 -7.10 -4.64 10.95
N LEU A 44 -5.82 -4.51 11.29
CA LEU A 44 -4.94 -3.52 10.65
C LEU A 44 -4.76 -3.83 9.16
N VAL A 45 -4.38 -5.06 8.82
CA VAL A 45 -4.18 -5.48 7.42
C VAL A 45 -5.50 -5.58 6.66
N LEU A 46 -6.58 -5.96 7.33
CA LEU A 46 -7.92 -5.94 6.73
C LEU A 46 -8.34 -4.53 6.36
N SER A 47 -8.12 -3.54 7.21
CA SER A 47 -8.46 -2.14 6.91
C SER A 47 -7.66 -1.60 5.71
N ALA A 48 -6.37 -1.95 5.59
CA ALA A 48 -5.57 -1.58 4.42
C ALA A 48 -6.08 -2.26 3.15
N LEU A 49 -6.45 -3.54 3.21
CA LEU A 49 -7.05 -4.28 2.10
C LEU A 49 -8.39 -3.68 1.68
N GLU A 50 -9.28 -3.34 2.63
CA GLU A 50 -10.58 -2.73 2.34
C GLU A 50 -10.43 -1.40 1.59
N MET A 51 -9.47 -0.56 2.00
CA MET A 51 -9.17 0.68 1.30
C MET A 51 -8.74 0.41 -0.14
N ALA A 52 -7.82 -0.55 -0.36
CA ALA A 52 -7.36 -0.93 -1.68
C ALA A 52 -8.50 -1.44 -2.57
N LEU A 53 -9.38 -2.30 -2.03
CA LEU A 53 -10.54 -2.83 -2.72
C LEU A 53 -11.54 -1.73 -3.10
N ALA A 54 -11.81 -0.80 -2.20
CA ALA A 54 -12.73 0.33 -2.43
C ALA A 54 -12.22 1.26 -3.53
N GLN A 55 -10.90 1.54 -3.53
CA GLN A 55 -10.28 2.42 -4.53
C GLN A 55 -10.18 1.78 -5.91
N ARG A 56 -9.82 0.48 -5.98
CA ARG A 56 -9.42 -0.18 -7.23
C ARG A 56 -10.50 -1.07 -7.83
N ARG A 57 -11.36 -1.65 -7.01
CA ARG A 57 -12.41 -2.61 -7.44
C ARG A 57 -11.85 -3.66 -8.41
N PRO A 58 -10.77 -4.36 -8.05
CA PRO A 58 -10.13 -5.31 -8.96
C PRO A 58 -11.06 -6.48 -9.25
N ARG A 59 -10.95 -7.06 -10.45
CA ARG A 59 -11.67 -8.30 -10.79
C ARG A 59 -10.92 -9.53 -10.34
N GLU A 60 -9.60 -9.52 -10.52
CA GLU A 60 -8.69 -10.56 -10.09
C GLU A 60 -7.36 -9.89 -9.76
N VAL A 61 -6.92 -10.01 -8.52
CA VAL A 61 -5.63 -9.48 -8.07
C VAL A 61 -4.96 -10.51 -7.17
N ILE A 62 -3.65 -10.64 -7.31
CA ILE A 62 -2.82 -11.39 -6.37
C ILE A 62 -2.40 -10.40 -5.28
N HIS A 63 -2.66 -10.74 -4.03
CA HIS A 63 -2.18 -10.01 -2.87
C HIS A 63 -1.05 -10.80 -2.24
N HIS A 64 0.18 -10.33 -2.43
CA HIS A 64 1.38 -10.97 -1.92
C HIS A 64 1.85 -10.28 -0.64
N SER A 65 2.17 -11.07 0.38
CA SER A 65 2.70 -10.60 1.66
C SER A 65 3.69 -11.61 2.23
N ASP A 66 4.38 -11.23 3.29
CA ASP A 66 5.12 -12.19 4.12
C ASP A 66 4.16 -13.19 4.81
N LYS A 67 4.74 -14.17 5.52
CA LYS A 67 3.99 -15.14 6.32
C LYS A 67 3.64 -14.62 7.73
N GLY A 68 3.48 -13.32 7.89
CA GLY A 68 3.06 -12.75 9.16
C GLY A 68 1.73 -13.31 9.64
N SER A 69 1.57 -13.41 10.96
CA SER A 69 0.35 -13.97 11.59
C SER A 69 -0.93 -13.21 11.19
N GLN A 70 -0.82 -11.94 10.83
CA GLN A 70 -1.91 -11.09 10.40
C GLN A 70 -2.45 -11.54 9.03
N TYR A 71 -1.55 -11.87 8.10
CA TYR A 71 -1.88 -12.29 6.72
C TYR A 71 -2.29 -13.76 6.63
N THR A 72 -1.83 -14.59 7.58
CA THR A 72 -2.20 -16.02 7.65
C THR A 72 -3.46 -16.27 8.49
N ALA A 73 -4.05 -15.24 9.07
CA ALA A 73 -5.28 -15.34 9.85
C ALA A 73 -6.47 -15.79 8.97
N ILE A 74 -7.32 -16.65 9.53
CA ILE A 74 -8.50 -17.19 8.84
C ILE A 74 -9.39 -16.05 8.33
N GLY A 75 -9.62 -15.01 9.13
CA GLY A 75 -10.44 -13.85 8.76
C GLY A 75 -9.90 -13.11 7.54
N PHE A 76 -8.57 -12.97 7.41
CA PHE A 76 -7.94 -12.37 6.25
C PHE A 76 -8.16 -13.22 4.98
N GLY A 77 -7.92 -14.53 5.08
CA GLY A 77 -8.13 -15.46 3.96
C GLY A 77 -9.58 -15.50 3.48
N LEU A 78 -10.56 -15.53 4.40
CA LEU A 78 -11.98 -15.46 4.07
C LEU A 78 -12.32 -14.16 3.33
N ARG A 79 -11.84 -13.03 3.83
CA ARG A 79 -12.09 -11.73 3.20
C ARG A 79 -11.49 -11.62 1.80
N CYS A 80 -10.27 -12.12 1.60
CA CYS A 80 -9.66 -12.22 0.28
C CYS A 80 -10.54 -13.03 -0.68
N LYS A 81 -11.01 -14.21 -0.25
CA LYS A 81 -11.89 -15.08 -1.05
C LYS A 81 -13.17 -14.36 -1.46
N ASP A 82 -13.84 -13.70 -0.52
CA ASP A 82 -15.09 -12.98 -0.77
C ASP A 82 -14.91 -11.80 -1.75
N ALA A 83 -13.71 -11.19 -1.74
CA ALA A 83 -13.37 -10.08 -2.64
C ALA A 83 -12.80 -10.52 -3.99
N GLY A 84 -12.65 -11.83 -4.26
CA GLY A 84 -11.98 -12.31 -5.46
C GLY A 84 -10.47 -12.02 -5.49
N VAL A 85 -9.88 -11.76 -4.34
CA VAL A 85 -8.43 -11.55 -4.16
C VAL A 85 -7.77 -12.89 -3.92
N ARG A 86 -6.67 -13.14 -4.60
CA ARG A 86 -5.87 -14.37 -4.44
C ARG A 86 -4.69 -14.11 -3.51
N PRO A 87 -4.72 -14.58 -2.25
CA PRO A 87 -3.59 -14.40 -1.36
C PRO A 87 -2.41 -15.26 -1.82
N SER A 88 -1.22 -14.70 -1.73
CA SER A 88 0.05 -15.36 -1.98
C SER A 88 1.01 -15.00 -0.86
N THR A 89 1.71 -15.98 -0.32
CA THR A 89 2.74 -15.76 0.69
C THR A 89 4.07 -16.26 0.18
N GLY A 90 5.11 -15.45 0.33
CA GLY A 90 6.47 -15.82 -0.05
C GLY A 90 6.93 -17.10 0.63
N THR A 91 7.83 -17.83 -0.02
CA THR A 91 8.61 -18.88 0.64
C THR A 91 9.59 -18.21 1.60
N ALA A 92 9.79 -18.82 2.77
CA ALA A 92 10.75 -18.27 3.74
C ALA A 92 12.14 -18.11 3.09
N GLY A 93 12.60 -16.86 2.93
CA GLY A 93 13.90 -16.53 2.35
C GLY A 93 13.88 -15.94 0.94
N ASP A 94 12.73 -15.71 0.32
CA ASP A 94 12.66 -15.03 -0.97
C ASP A 94 12.60 -13.52 -0.78
N CYS A 95 13.79 -12.90 -0.76
CA CYS A 95 13.97 -11.47 -0.50
C CYS A 95 13.50 -10.55 -1.64
N TYR A 96 13.13 -11.09 -2.81
CA TYR A 96 12.65 -10.31 -3.95
C TYR A 96 11.16 -9.98 -3.85
N ASP A 97 10.41 -10.80 -3.13
CA ASP A 97 8.96 -10.70 -3.11
C ASP A 97 8.43 -9.46 -2.37
N ASN A 98 9.21 -8.89 -1.45
CA ASN A 98 8.80 -7.71 -0.67
C ASN A 98 9.66 -6.45 -0.87
N ALA A 99 10.65 -6.50 -1.77
CA ALA A 99 11.59 -5.40 -2.03
C ALA A 99 10.90 -4.07 -2.38
N MET A 100 9.68 -4.11 -2.91
CA MET A 100 8.92 -2.89 -3.22
C MET A 100 8.34 -2.22 -1.97
N CYS A 101 7.83 -2.99 -1.02
CA CYS A 101 7.40 -2.46 0.28
C CYS A 101 8.61 -1.95 1.08
N GLU A 102 9.71 -2.69 1.08
CA GLU A 102 10.96 -2.26 1.72
C GLU A 102 11.47 -0.93 1.13
N SER A 103 11.45 -0.78 -0.19
CA SER A 103 11.81 0.47 -0.85
C SER A 103 10.87 1.63 -0.49
N PHE A 104 9.58 1.36 -0.34
CA PHE A 104 8.63 2.37 0.16
C PHE A 104 8.94 2.74 1.61
N PHE A 105 9.15 1.78 2.48
CA PHE A 105 9.45 2.03 3.89
C PHE A 105 10.78 2.77 4.08
N ALA A 106 11.81 2.42 3.32
CA ALA A 106 13.06 3.19 3.32
C ALA A 106 12.85 4.65 2.89
N THR A 107 11.98 4.89 1.92
CA THR A 107 11.62 6.26 1.50
C THR A 107 10.84 6.99 2.60
N LEU A 108 9.88 6.32 3.25
CA LEU A 108 9.12 6.87 4.38
C LEU A 108 10.04 7.21 5.55
N GLU A 109 10.99 6.33 5.88
CA GLU A 109 11.97 6.53 6.93
C GLU A 109 12.85 7.73 6.63
N CYS A 110 13.57 7.74 5.51
CA CYS A 110 14.49 8.80 5.16
C CYS A 110 13.84 10.17 4.94
N GLU A 111 12.63 10.21 4.35
CA GLU A 111 12.01 11.46 3.96
C GLU A 111 11.02 12.02 5.01
N LEU A 112 10.53 11.18 5.90
CA LEU A 112 9.58 11.60 6.93
C LEU A 112 10.07 11.28 8.35
N ILE A 113 10.31 9.98 8.68
CA ILE A 113 10.49 9.56 10.08
C ILE A 113 11.77 10.12 10.66
N ASP A 114 12.90 10.03 9.95
CA ASP A 114 14.20 10.52 10.41
C ASP A 114 14.28 12.04 10.52
N ARG A 115 13.35 12.74 9.86
CA ARG A 115 13.31 14.22 9.85
C ARG A 115 12.34 14.81 10.87
N HIS A 116 11.53 13.97 11.52
CA HIS A 116 10.49 14.42 12.44
C HIS A 116 10.46 13.60 13.72
N SER A 117 10.24 14.26 14.83
CA SER A 117 9.90 13.62 16.09
C SER A 117 8.40 13.77 16.33
N PHE A 118 7.71 12.66 16.52
CA PHE A 118 6.26 12.67 16.72
C PHE A 118 5.92 12.62 18.22
N PRO A 119 5.38 13.70 18.80
CA PRO A 119 4.97 13.72 20.20
C PRO A 119 3.89 12.69 20.51
N ASN A 120 3.03 12.41 19.56
CA ASN A 120 1.93 11.46 19.73
C ASN A 120 1.54 10.79 18.39
N GLN A 121 0.72 9.77 18.51
CA GLN A 121 0.27 8.99 17.36
C GLN A 121 -0.68 9.76 16.43
N ALA A 122 -1.39 10.78 16.90
CA ALA A 122 -2.28 11.58 16.07
C ALA A 122 -1.49 12.45 15.08
N GLU A 123 -0.40 13.07 15.54
CA GLU A 123 0.50 13.81 14.67
C GLU A 123 1.21 12.93 13.66
N ALA A 124 1.68 11.74 14.09
CA ALA A 124 2.27 10.76 13.19
C ALA A 124 1.27 10.31 12.11
N ARG A 125 0.00 10.05 12.45
CA ARG A 125 -1.06 9.71 11.49
C ARG A 125 -1.26 10.80 10.44
N THR A 126 -1.33 12.05 10.86
CA THR A 126 -1.50 13.18 9.95
C THR A 126 -0.32 13.32 9.00
N ALA A 127 0.90 13.20 9.51
CA ALA A 127 2.12 13.30 8.72
C ALA A 127 2.24 12.16 7.69
N ILE A 128 1.94 10.92 8.09
CA ILE A 128 1.95 9.74 7.20
C ILE A 128 0.87 9.88 6.12
N PHE A 129 -0.34 10.32 6.48
CA PHE A 129 -1.39 10.62 5.50
C PHE A 129 -0.91 11.62 4.45
N GLN A 130 -0.35 12.74 4.89
CA GLN A 130 0.17 13.78 3.99
C GLN A 130 1.33 13.26 3.14
N PHE A 131 2.18 12.41 3.71
CA PHE A 131 3.27 11.80 2.99
C PHE A 131 2.76 10.89 1.87
N ILE A 132 1.82 9.98 2.15
CA ILE A 132 1.32 9.02 1.16
C ILE A 132 0.48 9.72 0.10
N GLU A 133 -0.55 10.47 0.51
CA GLU A 133 -1.54 11.03 -0.41
C GLU A 133 -1.14 12.39 -0.99
N GLY A 134 -0.38 13.18 -0.22
CA GLY A 134 0.04 14.51 -0.64
C GLY A 134 1.38 14.55 -1.37
N TRP A 135 2.24 13.55 -1.18
CA TRP A 135 3.57 13.59 -1.77
C TRP A 135 3.97 12.30 -2.50
N TYR A 136 3.94 11.13 -1.84
CA TYR A 136 4.45 9.89 -2.43
C TYR A 136 3.67 9.52 -3.70
N ASN A 137 2.37 9.34 -3.60
CA ASN A 137 1.54 8.95 -4.72
C ASN A 137 1.55 9.99 -5.86
N PRO A 138 1.36 11.31 -5.61
CA PRO A 138 1.28 12.30 -6.68
C PRO A 138 2.62 12.85 -7.16
N HIS A 139 3.71 12.80 -6.38
CA HIS A 139 4.94 13.53 -6.70
C HIS A 139 6.23 12.73 -6.65
N ARG A 140 6.29 11.63 -5.88
CA ARG A 140 7.51 10.82 -5.78
C ARG A 140 7.85 10.19 -7.13
N ARG A 141 9.00 10.58 -7.68
CA ARG A 141 9.48 10.04 -8.98
C ARG A 141 10.18 8.70 -8.80
N HIS A 142 9.91 7.77 -9.72
CA HIS A 142 10.51 6.44 -9.72
C HIS A 142 11.25 6.18 -11.03
N SER A 143 12.53 5.79 -10.96
CA SER A 143 13.33 5.47 -12.14
C SER A 143 12.70 4.35 -12.98
N SER A 144 12.12 3.34 -12.30
CA SER A 144 11.40 2.24 -12.97
C SER A 144 10.10 2.65 -13.66
N LEU A 145 9.61 3.86 -13.42
CA LEU A 145 8.42 4.45 -14.05
C LEU A 145 8.80 5.59 -15.00
N ASN A 146 10.00 5.57 -15.57
CA ASN A 146 10.54 6.65 -16.41
C ASN A 146 10.51 8.01 -15.69
N TYR A 147 10.82 8.03 -14.39
CA TYR A 147 10.79 9.21 -13.53
C TYR A 147 9.40 9.87 -13.39
N LEU A 148 8.34 9.16 -13.68
CA LEU A 148 6.99 9.59 -13.36
C LEU A 148 6.65 9.28 -11.90
N SER A 149 5.68 10.02 -11.36
CA SER A 149 5.03 9.66 -10.10
C SER A 149 4.07 8.49 -10.33
N PRO A 150 3.68 7.74 -9.28
CA PRO A 150 2.67 6.68 -9.39
C PRO A 150 1.38 7.15 -10.06
N VAL A 151 0.86 8.30 -9.65
CA VAL A 151 -0.38 8.87 -10.21
C VAL A 151 -0.21 9.29 -11.67
N ASP A 152 0.90 9.95 -12.02
CA ASP A 152 1.15 10.36 -13.41
C ASP A 152 1.39 9.15 -14.30
N PHE A 153 2.09 8.13 -13.80
CA PHE A 153 2.27 6.89 -14.53
C PHE A 153 0.94 6.22 -14.87
N GLU A 154 0.04 6.09 -13.90
CA GLU A 154 -1.31 5.56 -14.13
C GLU A 154 -2.09 6.42 -15.13
N ARG A 155 -2.02 7.75 -15.02
CA ARG A 155 -2.69 8.68 -15.93
C ARG A 155 -2.19 8.53 -17.37
N CYS A 156 -0.90 8.42 -17.57
CA CYS A 156 -0.30 8.23 -18.90
C CYS A 156 -0.65 6.88 -19.54
N HIS A 157 -0.93 5.85 -18.71
CA HIS A 157 -1.25 4.51 -19.19
C HIS A 157 -2.73 4.15 -19.03
N ALA A 158 -3.58 5.10 -18.61
CA ALA A 158 -5.02 4.89 -18.61
C ALA A 158 -5.49 4.66 -20.06
N VAL A 159 -6.11 3.51 -20.32
CA VAL A 159 -6.76 3.26 -21.61
C VAL A 159 -7.92 4.25 -21.70
N VAL A 160 -7.79 5.24 -22.57
CA VAL A 160 -8.92 6.13 -22.90
C VAL A 160 -9.99 5.24 -23.56
N PRO A 161 -11.19 5.08 -22.97
CA PRO A 161 -12.23 4.35 -23.63
C PRO A 161 -12.52 5.06 -24.98
N PRO A 162 -12.76 4.32 -26.08
CA PRO A 162 -13.08 4.94 -27.34
C PRO A 162 -14.26 5.90 -27.15
N ALA A 163 -14.11 7.13 -27.63
CA ALA A 163 -15.17 8.13 -27.58
C ALA A 163 -16.44 7.52 -28.18
N VAL A 164 -17.48 7.44 -27.37
CA VAL A 164 -18.80 7.04 -27.86
C VAL A 164 -19.21 8.13 -28.85
N SER A 165 -19.13 7.83 -30.15
CA SER A 165 -19.71 8.67 -31.20
C SER A 165 -21.21 8.70 -30.97
N LEU A 166 -21.72 9.79 -30.42
CA LEU A 166 -23.14 10.11 -30.49
C LEU A 166 -23.43 10.44 -31.96
N ALA A 167 -23.81 9.41 -32.70
CA ALA A 167 -24.41 9.62 -34.00
C ALA A 167 -25.77 10.29 -33.75
N ALA A 168 -25.94 11.47 -34.36
CA ALA A 168 -27.17 12.24 -34.40
C ALA A 168 -28.21 11.55 -35.28
#